data_d350dd3a4ecfb100e0a9d627e724d15e
#
_entry.id   d350dd3a4ecfb100e0a9d627e724d15e
#
_cell.length_a   1.000
_cell.length_b   1.000
_cell.length_c   1.000
_cell.angle_alpha   90.00
_cell.angle_beta   90.00
_cell.angle_gamma   90.00
#
_symmetry.space_group_name_H-M   'P 1'
#
loop_
_entity.id
_entity.type
_entity.pdbx_description
1 polymer ?
#
loop_
_entity_poly.entity_id
_entity_poly.type
_entity_poly.pdbx_seq_one_letter_code
_entity_poly.pdbx_strand_id
1 'polypeptide(L)'
;MAGRIALCVLLAPVFLQNPDTMTAEERARMEAQNAALGTLIAAAPRLPMQATPIRVAPPQQGWALGMVSWVATDRDRLIYLLQRGDKADPVVVLDADGKVVRTWGKGLYTTPHAIRLDPQGNVWTADAASSMIYKFSPMGQLLLKIEVGGQPSDCGSFCSTTDIAFAPNGHLFIADGYRNARILEYTADGRKLREWGTAGTGPGQFRLPHSIQVDAGGTVYVADRENGRIQRFDMEGKYLGEWSQFGKTFGITLSGGAMWLSTIPRGPNSVPGWLLKVDPASGALLGYVNSEGNHGMDVMRNGDLLLGPGPGQVPQRYRATR
;
A
#
# COMPACT_ATOMS: atom_id res chain seq x y z
N MET A 1 34.69 1.13 40.06
CA MET A 1 34.51 0.77 38.64
C MET A 1 33.18 0.03 38.52
N ALA A 2 32.12 0.72 38.14
CA ALA A 2 30.79 0.10 37.98
C ALA A 2 30.54 -0.04 36.46
N GLY A 3 30.61 -1.29 36.00
CA GLY A 3 30.32 -1.64 34.59
C GLY A 3 28.84 -1.46 34.28
N ARG A 4 28.52 -0.55 33.35
CA ARG A 4 27.20 -0.44 32.75
C ARG A 4 27.02 -1.63 31.78
N ILE A 5 26.15 -2.56 32.15
CA ILE A 5 25.63 -3.58 31.24
C ILE A 5 24.66 -2.87 30.29
N ALA A 6 25.08 -2.68 29.06
CA ALA A 6 24.17 -2.25 28.01
C ALA A 6 23.24 -3.43 27.67
N LEU A 7 21.96 -3.26 27.99
CA LEU A 7 20.90 -4.19 27.60
C LEU A 7 20.68 -4.01 26.09
N CYS A 8 21.34 -4.85 25.26
CA CYS A 8 21.00 -4.99 23.85
C CYS A 8 19.62 -5.63 23.75
N VAL A 9 18.59 -4.81 23.56
CA VAL A 9 17.29 -5.31 23.14
C VAL A 9 17.46 -5.76 21.69
N LEU A 10 17.61 -7.06 21.51
CA LEU A 10 17.50 -7.71 20.19
C LEU A 10 16.08 -7.48 19.66
N LEU A 11 15.91 -6.48 18.82
CA LEU A 11 14.70 -6.31 18.02
C LEU A 11 14.60 -7.47 17.06
N ALA A 12 13.76 -8.45 17.39
CA ALA A 12 13.42 -9.54 16.50
C ALA A 12 12.87 -8.99 15.16
N PRO A 13 13.15 -9.62 14.02
CA PRO A 13 12.71 -9.16 12.72
C PRO A 13 11.18 -9.08 12.67
N VAL A 14 10.64 -7.93 12.28
CA VAL A 14 9.20 -7.60 12.17
C VAL A 14 8.51 -8.36 11.02
N PHE A 15 9.06 -9.47 10.55
CA PHE A 15 8.52 -10.22 9.43
C PHE A 15 7.61 -11.35 9.88
N LEU A 16 6.39 -11.36 9.30
CA LEU A 16 5.38 -12.42 9.37
C LEU A 16 5.26 -12.99 10.77
N GLN A 17 4.33 -12.47 11.55
CA GLN A 17 4.01 -13.12 12.82
C GLN A 17 3.64 -14.57 12.54
N ASN A 18 4.58 -15.47 12.82
CA ASN A 18 4.24 -16.86 12.98
C ASN A 18 3.24 -16.91 14.14
N PRO A 19 2.03 -17.45 13.95
CA PRO A 19 1.04 -17.56 15.03
C PRO A 19 1.62 -18.21 16.30
N ASP A 20 2.64 -19.04 16.16
CA ASP A 20 3.30 -19.74 17.27
C ASP A 20 4.20 -18.82 18.12
N THR A 21 4.53 -17.61 17.65
CA THR A 21 5.35 -16.63 18.39
C THR A 21 4.54 -15.48 18.99
N MET A 22 3.21 -15.47 18.79
CA MET A 22 2.31 -14.45 19.35
C MET A 22 2.08 -14.69 20.83
N THR A 23 2.06 -13.62 21.63
CA THR A 23 1.59 -13.67 23.01
C THR A 23 0.09 -14.03 23.06
N ALA A 24 -0.40 -14.50 24.19
CA ALA A 24 -1.82 -14.77 24.38
C ALA A 24 -2.69 -13.52 24.17
N GLU A 25 -2.21 -12.35 24.61
CA GLU A 25 -2.89 -11.07 24.41
C GLU A 25 -2.96 -10.66 22.93
N GLU A 26 -1.85 -10.80 22.18
CA GLU A 26 -1.83 -10.53 20.75
C GLU A 26 -2.75 -11.45 19.96
N ARG A 27 -2.84 -12.72 20.36
CA ARG A 27 -3.76 -13.70 19.76
C ARG A 27 -5.21 -13.32 20.05
N ALA A 28 -5.56 -13.01 21.29
CA ALA A 28 -6.91 -12.58 21.67
C ALA A 28 -7.33 -11.30 20.93
N ARG A 29 -6.42 -10.33 20.80
CA ARG A 29 -6.67 -9.11 20.02
C ARG A 29 -6.91 -9.42 18.54
N MET A 30 -6.12 -10.29 17.93
CA MET A 30 -6.30 -10.73 16.54
C MET A 30 -7.66 -11.40 16.34
N GLU A 31 -8.04 -12.31 17.21
CA GLU A 31 -9.33 -13.01 17.17
C GLU A 31 -10.50 -12.04 17.28
N ALA A 32 -10.44 -11.09 18.24
CA ALA A 32 -11.45 -10.04 18.40
C ALA A 32 -11.58 -9.16 17.16
N GLN A 33 -10.46 -8.75 16.53
CA GLN A 33 -10.47 -7.97 15.31
C GLN A 33 -11.06 -8.75 14.12
N ASN A 34 -10.74 -10.03 13.99
CA ASN A 34 -11.31 -10.89 12.94
C ASN A 34 -12.81 -11.11 13.14
N ALA A 35 -13.27 -11.29 14.38
CA ALA A 35 -14.69 -11.39 14.71
C ALA A 35 -15.43 -10.08 14.37
N ALA A 36 -14.86 -8.93 14.72
CA ALA A 36 -15.40 -7.61 14.37
C ALA A 36 -15.52 -7.42 12.86
N LEU A 37 -14.47 -7.78 12.10
CA LEU A 37 -14.50 -7.74 10.63
C LEU A 37 -15.58 -8.66 10.05
N GLY A 38 -15.70 -9.89 10.54
CA GLY A 38 -16.75 -10.82 10.14
C GLY A 38 -18.17 -10.27 10.38
N THR A 39 -18.39 -9.64 11.53
CA THR A 39 -19.67 -8.98 11.87
C THR A 39 -19.97 -7.81 10.92
N LEU A 40 -18.96 -6.98 10.63
CA LEU A 40 -19.13 -5.86 9.69
C LEU A 40 -19.47 -6.35 8.27
N ILE A 41 -18.76 -7.37 7.77
CA ILE A 41 -19.03 -7.95 6.45
C ILE A 41 -20.43 -8.56 6.38
N ALA A 42 -20.86 -9.28 7.43
CA ALA A 42 -22.19 -9.88 7.48
C ALA A 42 -23.33 -8.84 7.47
N ALA A 43 -23.11 -7.66 8.04
CA ALA A 43 -24.10 -6.59 8.11
C ALA A 43 -24.07 -5.63 6.91
N ALA A 44 -22.96 -5.55 6.17
CA ALA A 44 -22.78 -4.61 5.08
C ALA A 44 -23.36 -5.11 3.74
N PRO A 45 -23.81 -4.22 2.85
CA PRO A 45 -24.24 -4.62 1.51
C PRO A 45 -23.05 -5.10 0.68
N ARG A 46 -23.23 -6.24 0.00
CA ARG A 46 -22.30 -6.66 -1.05
C ARG A 46 -22.52 -5.77 -2.26
N LEU A 47 -21.47 -5.10 -2.72
CA LEU A 47 -21.56 -4.27 -3.91
C LEU A 47 -21.64 -5.14 -5.18
N PRO A 48 -22.51 -4.79 -6.14
CA PRO A 48 -22.69 -5.57 -7.37
C PRO A 48 -21.55 -5.30 -8.34
N MET A 49 -20.38 -5.89 -8.07
CA MET A 49 -19.20 -5.77 -8.91
C MET A 49 -18.67 -7.14 -9.31
N GLN A 50 -18.20 -7.24 -10.55
CA GLN A 50 -17.61 -8.43 -11.11
C GLN A 50 -16.12 -8.22 -11.40
N ALA A 51 -15.29 -9.14 -10.90
CA ALA A 51 -13.88 -9.19 -11.21
C ALA A 51 -13.63 -9.77 -12.61
N THR A 52 -12.71 -9.15 -13.33
CA THR A 52 -12.16 -9.64 -14.59
C THR A 52 -10.66 -9.45 -14.60
N PRO A 53 -9.86 -10.44 -15.09
CA PRO A 53 -8.42 -10.23 -15.27
C PRO A 53 -8.13 -9.03 -16.16
N ILE A 54 -7.15 -8.20 -15.76
CA ILE A 54 -6.57 -7.22 -16.66
C ILE A 54 -5.69 -7.98 -17.64
N ARG A 55 -6.23 -8.21 -18.84
CA ARG A 55 -5.47 -8.87 -19.90
C ARG A 55 -4.43 -7.92 -20.43
N VAL A 56 -3.19 -8.41 -20.54
CA VAL A 56 -2.07 -7.65 -21.11
C VAL A 56 -1.64 -8.34 -22.39
N ALA A 57 -1.73 -7.64 -23.50
CA ALA A 57 -1.23 -8.14 -24.79
C ALA A 57 0.29 -7.96 -24.84
N PRO A 58 1.10 -9.04 -24.89
CA PRO A 58 2.54 -8.94 -25.00
C PRO A 58 2.95 -8.16 -26.26
N PRO A 59 3.79 -7.13 -26.14
CA PRO A 59 4.20 -6.33 -27.31
C PRO A 59 5.15 -7.09 -28.26
N GLN A 60 5.79 -8.16 -27.77
CA GLN A 60 6.73 -8.98 -28.53
C GLN A 60 6.88 -10.39 -27.95
N GLN A 61 7.44 -11.29 -28.73
CA GLN A 61 7.73 -12.66 -28.27
C GLN A 61 8.71 -12.65 -27.08
N GLY A 62 8.45 -13.51 -26.08
CA GLY A 62 9.28 -13.63 -24.87
C GLY A 62 9.02 -12.57 -23.80
N TRP A 63 8.20 -11.56 -24.09
CA TRP A 63 7.76 -10.60 -23.08
C TRP A 63 6.71 -11.21 -22.16
N ALA A 64 6.83 -10.98 -20.87
CA ALA A 64 5.86 -11.43 -19.88
C ALA A 64 5.91 -10.55 -18.62
N LEU A 65 4.74 -10.28 -18.04
CA LEU A 65 4.68 -9.71 -16.70
C LEU A 65 5.12 -10.75 -15.67
N GLY A 66 5.89 -10.28 -14.70
CA GLY A 66 6.06 -10.99 -13.43
C GLY A 66 4.94 -10.65 -12.44
N MET A 67 5.23 -10.81 -11.16
CA MET A 67 4.32 -10.41 -10.11
C MET A 67 4.03 -8.91 -10.17
N VAL A 68 2.77 -8.53 -10.36
CA VAL A 68 2.33 -7.14 -10.24
C VAL A 68 2.14 -6.81 -8.77
N SER A 69 2.96 -5.91 -8.25
CA SER A 69 2.90 -5.50 -6.84
C SER A 69 1.86 -4.43 -6.60
N TRP A 70 1.70 -3.50 -7.53
CA TRP A 70 0.79 -2.38 -7.39
C TRP A 70 0.20 -1.95 -8.73
N VAL A 71 -0.98 -1.35 -8.69
CA VAL A 71 -1.63 -0.74 -9.83
C VAL A 71 -1.99 0.70 -9.52
N ALA A 72 -1.92 1.56 -10.54
CA ALA A 72 -2.41 2.93 -10.49
C ALA A 72 -3.12 3.27 -11.80
N THR A 73 -3.86 4.38 -11.84
CA THR A 73 -4.54 4.86 -13.04
C THR A 73 -4.47 6.38 -13.13
N ASP A 74 -4.45 6.90 -14.38
CA ASP A 74 -4.72 8.32 -14.63
C ASP A 74 -6.20 8.67 -14.44
N ARG A 75 -6.97 7.68 -13.93
CA ARG A 75 -8.41 7.67 -13.68
C ARG A 75 -9.29 7.62 -14.92
N ASP A 76 -8.81 8.00 -16.09
CA ASP A 76 -9.62 8.07 -17.30
C ASP A 76 -9.37 6.90 -18.26
N ARG A 77 -8.11 6.63 -18.61
CA ARG A 77 -7.79 5.73 -19.73
C ARG A 77 -6.66 4.75 -19.45
N LEU A 78 -5.62 5.18 -18.75
CA LEU A 78 -4.39 4.41 -18.63
C LEU A 78 -4.33 3.66 -17.30
N ILE A 79 -3.84 2.44 -17.37
CA ILE A 79 -3.55 1.60 -16.23
C ILE A 79 -2.05 1.43 -16.14
N TYR A 80 -1.48 1.74 -15.00
CA TYR A 80 -0.07 1.62 -14.69
C TYR A 80 0.13 0.41 -13.79
N LEU A 81 0.96 -0.51 -14.23
CA LEU A 81 1.33 -1.70 -13.46
C LEU A 81 2.77 -1.55 -13.00
N LEU A 82 3.04 -1.81 -11.73
CA LEU A 82 4.39 -1.97 -11.21
C LEU A 82 4.64 -3.46 -10.95
N GLN A 83 5.66 -4.02 -11.59
CA GLN A 83 5.90 -5.46 -11.60
C GLN A 83 7.35 -5.83 -11.26
N ARG A 84 7.59 -7.08 -10.85
CA ARG A 84 8.87 -7.60 -10.35
C ARG A 84 9.53 -8.65 -11.25
N GLY A 85 9.00 -8.89 -12.45
CA GLY A 85 9.59 -9.85 -13.40
C GLY A 85 10.77 -9.25 -14.17
N ASP A 86 11.55 -10.10 -14.78
CA ASP A 86 12.74 -9.78 -15.58
C ASP A 86 12.47 -9.68 -17.10
N LYS A 87 11.28 -10.16 -17.55
CA LYS A 87 10.90 -10.20 -18.97
C LYS A 87 10.12 -8.98 -19.46
N ALA A 88 9.80 -8.07 -18.55
CA ALA A 88 9.20 -6.76 -18.84
C ALA A 88 9.88 -5.69 -17.98
N ASP A 89 9.79 -4.44 -18.41
CA ASP A 89 10.23 -3.33 -17.58
C ASP A 89 9.37 -3.22 -16.31
N PRO A 90 9.91 -2.69 -15.19
CA PRO A 90 9.18 -2.57 -13.93
C PRO A 90 7.88 -1.78 -14.02
N VAL A 91 7.85 -0.67 -14.77
CA VAL A 91 6.62 0.09 -15.02
C VAL A 91 6.08 -0.26 -16.40
N VAL A 92 4.84 -0.73 -16.45
CA VAL A 92 4.11 -1.06 -17.69
C VAL A 92 2.83 -0.25 -17.71
N VAL A 93 2.61 0.50 -18.78
CA VAL A 93 1.39 1.31 -18.99
C VAL A 93 0.54 0.68 -20.07
N LEU A 94 -0.72 0.47 -19.75
CA LEU A 94 -1.72 -0.12 -20.63
C LEU A 94 -2.78 0.92 -21.01
N ASP A 95 -3.32 0.78 -22.21
CA ASP A 95 -4.58 1.42 -22.56
C ASP A 95 -5.81 0.65 -22.02
N ALA A 96 -7.00 1.15 -22.33
CA ALA A 96 -8.25 0.56 -21.85
C ALA A 96 -8.49 -0.89 -22.36
N ASP A 97 -7.86 -1.26 -23.47
CA ASP A 97 -7.97 -2.58 -24.11
C ASP A 97 -6.90 -3.56 -23.63
N GLY A 98 -5.97 -3.09 -22.79
CA GLY A 98 -4.86 -3.89 -22.24
C GLY A 98 -3.63 -3.96 -23.16
N LYS A 99 -3.55 -3.11 -24.17
CA LYS A 99 -2.36 -2.97 -25.02
C LYS A 99 -1.29 -2.20 -24.26
N VAL A 100 -0.06 -2.69 -24.30
CA VAL A 100 1.10 -1.99 -23.76
C VAL A 100 1.41 -0.77 -24.61
N VAL A 101 1.31 0.43 -24.04
CA VAL A 101 1.56 1.69 -24.73
C VAL A 101 2.91 2.31 -24.37
N ARG A 102 3.43 2.01 -23.17
CA ARG A 102 4.74 2.47 -22.69
C ARG A 102 5.29 1.53 -21.63
N THR A 103 6.62 1.45 -21.55
CA THR A 103 7.33 0.77 -20.44
C THR A 103 8.61 1.52 -20.10
N TRP A 104 9.04 1.45 -18.83
CA TRP A 104 10.32 2.01 -18.39
C TRP A 104 10.76 1.46 -17.03
N GLY A 105 11.93 1.91 -16.58
CA GLY A 105 12.45 1.66 -15.24
C GLY A 105 13.43 0.49 -15.18
N LYS A 106 13.84 -0.10 -16.31
CA LYS A 106 14.82 -1.19 -16.34
C LYS A 106 16.10 -0.78 -15.60
N GLY A 107 16.54 -1.63 -14.68
CA GLY A 107 17.77 -1.44 -13.90
C GLY A 107 17.69 -0.41 -12.77
N LEU A 108 16.51 0.19 -12.50
CA LEU A 108 16.35 1.15 -11.41
C LEU A 108 15.94 0.51 -10.09
N TYR A 109 15.31 -0.66 -10.12
CA TYR A 109 14.66 -1.27 -8.96
C TYR A 109 15.33 -2.55 -8.54
N THR A 110 15.29 -2.79 -7.24
CA THR A 110 15.60 -4.10 -6.63
C THR A 110 14.31 -4.83 -6.26
N THR A 111 13.37 -4.16 -5.58
CA THR A 111 12.06 -4.70 -5.23
C THR A 111 10.98 -3.63 -5.45
N PRO A 112 10.47 -3.45 -6.69
CA PRO A 112 9.41 -2.50 -6.98
C PRO A 112 8.19 -2.78 -6.09
N HIS A 113 7.66 -1.77 -5.38
CA HIS A 113 6.60 -2.01 -4.40
C HIS A 113 5.32 -1.22 -4.65
N ALA A 114 5.36 0.09 -4.63
CA ALA A 114 4.19 0.95 -4.86
C ALA A 114 4.36 1.87 -6.07
N ILE A 115 3.23 2.15 -6.75
CA ILE A 115 3.11 3.15 -7.82
C ILE A 115 1.91 4.02 -7.56
N ARG A 116 2.10 5.34 -7.67
CA ARG A 116 1.05 6.36 -7.50
C ARG A 116 1.21 7.45 -8.55
N LEU A 117 0.11 8.13 -8.88
CA LEU A 117 0.14 9.32 -9.70
C LEU A 117 -0.15 10.55 -8.84
N ASP A 118 0.68 11.60 -8.99
CA ASP A 118 0.40 12.89 -8.36
C ASP A 118 -0.73 13.64 -9.11
N PRO A 119 -1.27 14.73 -8.54
CA PRO A 119 -2.33 15.51 -9.19
C PRO A 119 -1.95 16.10 -10.56
N GLN A 120 -0.66 16.20 -10.87
CA GLN A 120 -0.12 16.66 -12.17
C GLN A 120 0.06 15.52 -13.17
N GLY A 121 -0.23 14.26 -12.77
CA GLY A 121 -0.09 13.06 -13.58
C GLY A 121 1.33 12.50 -13.63
N ASN A 122 2.27 13.00 -12.83
CA ASN A 122 3.58 12.37 -12.72
C ASN A 122 3.46 11.04 -11.98
N VAL A 123 4.28 10.08 -12.40
CA VAL A 123 4.29 8.73 -11.87
C VAL A 123 5.36 8.61 -10.78
N TRP A 124 4.93 8.25 -9.60
CA TRP A 124 5.82 8.02 -8.47
C TRP A 124 5.87 6.55 -8.10
N THR A 125 7.06 6.07 -7.79
CA THR A 125 7.26 4.67 -7.41
C THR A 125 8.15 4.55 -6.19
N ALA A 126 7.88 3.53 -5.38
CA ALA A 126 8.70 3.16 -4.22
C ALA A 126 9.37 1.81 -4.48
N ASP A 127 10.65 1.70 -4.12
CA ASP A 127 11.40 0.44 -4.08
C ASP A 127 11.62 0.00 -2.64
N ALA A 128 11.08 -1.17 -2.30
CA ALA A 128 11.10 -1.68 -0.92
C ALA A 128 12.47 -2.20 -0.47
N ALA A 129 13.40 -2.48 -1.37
CA ALA A 129 14.73 -2.96 -1.02
C ALA A 129 15.78 -1.84 -1.01
N SER A 130 15.81 -1.02 -2.05
CA SER A 130 16.80 0.06 -2.18
C SER A 130 16.43 1.34 -1.44
N SER A 131 15.19 1.43 -0.93
CA SER A 131 14.68 2.63 -0.24
C SER A 131 14.59 3.87 -1.13
N MET A 132 14.55 3.65 -2.43
CA MET A 132 14.46 4.72 -3.41
C MET A 132 13.02 5.04 -3.74
N ILE A 133 12.72 6.33 -3.80
CA ILE A 133 11.52 6.87 -4.42
C ILE A 133 11.92 7.52 -5.74
N TYR A 134 11.19 7.20 -6.80
CA TYR A 134 11.41 7.78 -8.12
C TYR A 134 10.18 8.55 -8.57
N LYS A 135 10.40 9.72 -9.16
CA LYS A 135 9.37 10.49 -9.88
C LYS A 135 9.67 10.48 -11.36
N PHE A 136 8.68 10.15 -12.16
CA PHE A 136 8.75 10.20 -13.62
C PHE A 136 7.68 11.13 -14.18
N SER A 137 7.95 11.70 -15.33
CA SER A 137 6.90 12.33 -16.14
C SER A 137 5.87 11.28 -16.59
N PRO A 138 4.68 11.69 -17.07
CA PRO A 138 3.70 10.73 -17.65
C PRO A 138 4.26 9.93 -18.83
N MET A 139 5.35 10.40 -19.45
CA MET A 139 6.04 9.74 -20.56
C MET A 139 7.18 8.83 -20.13
N GLY A 140 7.46 8.68 -18.82
CA GLY A 140 8.49 7.82 -18.27
C GLY A 140 9.88 8.47 -18.16
N GLN A 141 10.02 9.78 -18.39
CA GLN A 141 11.27 10.49 -18.13
C GLN A 141 11.50 10.63 -16.62
N LEU A 142 12.65 10.21 -16.11
CA LEU A 142 13.02 10.35 -14.72
C LEU A 142 13.22 11.84 -14.37
N LEU A 143 12.45 12.32 -13.40
CA LEU A 143 12.45 13.73 -12.95
C LEU A 143 13.15 13.92 -11.61
N LEU A 144 13.00 12.94 -10.68
CA LEU A 144 13.55 13.04 -9.32
C LEU A 144 13.85 11.65 -8.76
N LYS A 145 14.87 11.59 -7.91
CA LYS A 145 15.21 10.46 -7.05
C LYS A 145 15.31 10.95 -5.61
N ILE A 146 14.68 10.23 -4.68
CA ILE A 146 14.82 10.46 -3.24
C ILE A 146 15.36 9.17 -2.63
N GLU A 147 16.49 9.26 -1.96
CA GLU A 147 17.01 8.19 -1.10
C GLU A 147 16.48 8.43 0.31
N VAL A 148 15.62 7.51 0.79
CA VAL A 148 14.96 7.68 2.09
C VAL A 148 15.94 7.50 3.25
N GLY A 149 16.89 6.59 3.13
CA GLY A 149 17.93 6.33 4.14
C GLY A 149 17.42 5.73 5.46
N GLY A 150 18.35 5.41 6.35
CA GLY A 150 18.03 4.91 7.71
C GLY A 150 17.55 3.46 7.77
N GLN A 151 17.88 2.65 6.76
CA GLN A 151 17.60 1.22 6.78
C GLN A 151 18.66 0.46 7.59
N PRO A 152 18.29 -0.67 8.24
CA PRO A 152 19.26 -1.59 8.81
C PRO A 152 20.24 -2.11 7.75
N SER A 153 21.50 -2.31 8.12
CA SER A 153 22.55 -2.79 7.21
C SER A 153 22.38 -4.25 6.75
N ASP A 154 21.57 -5.02 7.49
CA ASP A 154 21.29 -6.44 7.24
C ASP A 154 19.96 -6.68 6.52
N CYS A 155 19.48 -5.69 5.84
CA CYS A 155 18.23 -5.73 5.10
C CYS A 155 18.27 -6.68 3.89
N GLY A 156 17.21 -7.47 3.71
CA GLY A 156 16.97 -8.27 2.51
C GLY A 156 16.15 -7.53 1.46
N SER A 157 15.31 -8.26 0.74
CA SER A 157 14.49 -7.71 -0.36
C SER A 157 13.36 -6.76 0.09
N PHE A 158 13.07 -6.68 1.39
CA PHE A 158 12.02 -5.84 1.96
C PHE A 158 12.57 -5.07 3.15
N CYS A 159 13.12 -3.91 2.89
CA CYS A 159 13.87 -3.13 3.84
C CYS A 159 13.17 -1.86 4.32
N SER A 160 12.34 -1.27 3.48
CA SER A 160 11.99 0.12 3.66
C SER A 160 10.61 0.47 3.14
N THR A 161 10.57 1.34 2.15
CA THR A 161 9.39 2.07 1.71
C THR A 161 8.30 1.16 1.14
N THR A 162 7.08 1.42 1.59
CA THR A 162 5.91 0.62 1.21
C THR A 162 4.95 1.37 0.31
N ASP A 163 4.67 2.66 0.57
CA ASP A 163 3.71 3.44 -0.20
C ASP A 163 3.99 4.95 -0.11
N ILE A 164 3.33 5.73 -0.95
CA ILE A 164 3.48 7.17 -1.12
C ILE A 164 2.11 7.82 -1.18
N ALA A 165 1.96 9.00 -0.58
CA ALA A 165 0.76 9.82 -0.68
C ALA A 165 1.10 11.28 -0.94
N PHE A 166 0.17 12.01 -1.57
CA PHE A 166 0.30 13.43 -1.87
C PHE A 166 -0.70 14.22 -1.05
N ALA A 167 -0.22 15.24 -0.35
CA ALA A 167 -1.07 16.11 0.46
C ALA A 167 -1.54 17.34 -0.32
N PRO A 168 -2.65 17.99 0.10
CA PRO A 168 -3.17 19.18 -0.54
C PRO A 168 -2.20 20.37 -0.60
N ASN A 169 -1.24 20.43 0.34
CA ASN A 169 -0.18 21.44 0.35
C ASN A 169 0.98 21.14 -0.61
N GLY A 170 0.90 20.06 -1.39
CA GLY A 170 1.92 19.61 -2.33
C GLY A 170 3.05 18.78 -1.69
N HIS A 171 3.00 18.49 -0.40
CA HIS A 171 3.98 17.63 0.26
C HIS A 171 3.73 16.15 -0.07
N LEU A 172 4.81 15.39 0.05
CA LEU A 172 4.86 13.95 -0.14
C LEU A 172 4.97 13.27 1.22
N PHE A 173 4.10 12.28 1.47
CA PHE A 173 4.19 11.41 2.63
C PHE A 173 4.60 10.01 2.20
N ILE A 174 5.56 9.42 2.90
CA ILE A 174 6.12 8.10 2.59
C ILE A 174 5.93 7.20 3.81
N ALA A 175 5.30 6.05 3.61
CA ALA A 175 5.30 4.98 4.59
C ALA A 175 6.59 4.17 4.45
N ASP A 176 7.37 4.10 5.53
CA ASP A 176 8.64 3.36 5.60
C ASP A 176 8.47 2.20 6.59
N GLY A 177 7.90 1.08 6.08
CA GLY A 177 7.26 0.09 6.92
C GLY A 177 7.96 -1.25 7.06
N TYR A 178 8.76 -1.71 6.09
CA TYR A 178 9.23 -3.09 6.13
C TYR A 178 10.23 -3.38 7.26
N ARG A 179 11.20 -2.55 7.50
CA ARG A 179 12.18 -2.71 8.61
C ARG A 179 12.17 -1.51 9.55
N ASN A 180 11.55 -0.43 9.11
CA ASN A 180 11.26 0.75 9.89
C ASN A 180 9.77 0.79 10.27
N ALA A 181 9.41 1.66 11.19
CA ALA A 181 8.04 1.81 11.67
C ALA A 181 7.70 3.29 11.74
N ARG A 182 7.87 3.99 10.59
CA ARG A 182 7.78 5.45 10.54
C ARG A 182 7.09 5.95 9.27
N ILE A 183 6.61 7.17 9.36
CA ILE A 183 6.12 7.97 8.26
C ILE A 183 7.06 9.15 8.09
N LEU A 184 7.37 9.50 6.85
CA LEU A 184 8.24 10.61 6.51
C LEU A 184 7.48 11.63 5.65
N GLU A 185 7.74 12.91 5.88
CA GLU A 185 7.21 14.00 5.07
C GLU A 185 8.35 14.68 4.31
N TYR A 186 8.11 14.93 3.02
CA TYR A 186 9.01 15.59 2.10
C TYR A 186 8.30 16.69 1.35
N THR A 187 9.03 17.70 0.91
CA THR A 187 8.57 18.63 -0.11
C THR A 187 8.51 17.96 -1.48
N ALA A 188 7.78 18.56 -2.43
CA ALA A 188 7.63 18.02 -3.79
C ALA A 188 8.96 17.93 -4.58
N ASP A 189 9.97 18.68 -4.18
CA ASP A 189 11.34 18.67 -4.74
C ASP A 189 12.30 17.72 -4.00
N GLY A 190 11.80 16.96 -3.01
CA GLY A 190 12.53 15.86 -2.36
C GLY A 190 13.32 16.23 -1.11
N ARG A 191 13.09 17.40 -0.51
CA ARG A 191 13.72 17.78 0.77
C ARG A 191 12.89 17.21 1.93
N LYS A 192 13.51 16.41 2.80
CA LYS A 192 12.89 15.87 4.01
C LYS A 192 12.52 17.01 4.99
N LEU A 193 11.30 16.96 5.49
CA LEU A 193 10.76 17.93 6.46
C LEU A 193 10.71 17.36 7.87
N ARG A 194 10.10 16.18 8.03
CA ARG A 194 9.94 15.52 9.33
C ARG A 194 9.75 14.02 9.19
N GLU A 195 9.75 13.34 10.31
CA GLU A 195 9.30 11.95 10.45
C GLU A 195 8.64 11.74 11.79
N TRP A 196 7.77 10.75 11.87
CA TRP A 196 7.18 10.28 13.12
C TRP A 196 6.90 8.78 13.06
N GLY A 197 6.63 8.20 14.23
CA GLY A 197 6.35 6.78 14.39
C GLY A 197 7.53 6.01 14.93
N THR A 198 7.21 4.96 15.66
CA THR A 198 8.16 3.97 16.23
C THR A 198 7.52 2.59 16.18
N ALA A 199 8.33 1.55 16.34
CA ALA A 199 7.82 0.17 16.40
C ALA A 199 6.96 -0.05 17.65
N GLY A 200 5.79 -0.68 17.49
CA GLY A 200 4.92 -1.02 18.60
C GLY A 200 3.45 -1.13 18.25
N THR A 201 2.59 -1.11 19.30
CA THR A 201 1.15 -1.29 19.19
C THR A 201 0.33 -0.12 19.74
N GLY A 202 0.96 0.86 20.40
CA GLY A 202 0.32 2.06 20.92
C GLY A 202 -0.03 3.09 19.83
N PRO A 203 -0.71 4.20 20.19
CA PRO A 203 -0.95 5.33 19.30
C PRO A 203 0.36 5.89 18.73
N GLY A 204 0.43 6.10 17.42
CA GLY A 204 1.64 6.58 16.73
C GLY A 204 2.78 5.55 16.63
N GLN A 205 2.57 4.34 17.14
CA GLN A 205 3.47 3.21 16.93
C GLN A 205 2.94 2.31 15.81
N PHE A 206 3.85 1.64 15.09
CA PHE A 206 3.48 0.84 13.92
C PHE A 206 4.11 -0.55 13.96
N ARG A 207 3.38 -1.49 13.36
CA ARG A 207 3.89 -2.78 12.88
C ARG A 207 3.64 -2.87 11.39
N LEU A 208 4.61 -2.45 10.62
CA LEU A 208 4.56 -2.42 9.18
C LEU A 208 3.47 -1.46 8.63
N PRO A 209 3.68 -0.12 8.70
CA PRO A 209 2.87 0.84 7.96
C PRO A 209 3.01 0.55 6.46
N HIS A 210 1.95 -0.04 5.83
CA HIS A 210 2.05 -0.62 4.50
C HIS A 210 1.45 0.25 3.41
N SER A 211 0.43 1.03 3.73
CA SER A 211 -0.18 1.97 2.78
C SER A 211 -0.52 3.27 3.48
N ILE A 212 -0.48 4.37 2.73
CA ILE A 212 -0.72 5.72 3.23
C ILE A 212 -1.54 6.52 2.23
N GLN A 213 -2.48 7.32 2.72
CA GLN A 213 -3.23 8.30 1.94
C GLN A 213 -3.43 9.58 2.74
N VAL A 214 -3.62 10.69 2.03
CA VAL A 214 -3.97 11.98 2.64
C VAL A 214 -5.24 12.48 1.95
N ASP A 215 -6.24 12.86 2.73
CA ASP A 215 -7.47 13.42 2.18
C ASP A 215 -7.35 14.93 1.89
N ALA A 216 -8.39 15.50 1.28
CA ALA A 216 -8.43 16.92 0.96
C ALA A 216 -8.46 17.83 2.20
N GLY A 217 -8.83 17.31 3.36
CA GLY A 217 -8.82 18.00 4.65
C GLY A 217 -7.46 17.93 5.35
N GLY A 218 -6.50 17.16 4.82
CA GLY A 218 -5.19 16.97 5.42
C GLY A 218 -5.12 15.85 6.45
N THR A 219 -6.13 14.99 6.52
CA THR A 219 -6.04 13.79 7.37
C THR A 219 -5.17 12.74 6.70
N VAL A 220 -4.16 12.29 7.40
CA VAL A 220 -3.24 11.22 6.98
C VAL A 220 -3.75 9.88 7.52
N TYR A 221 -4.06 8.95 6.62
CA TYR A 221 -4.51 7.59 6.94
C TYR A 221 -3.37 6.62 6.68
N VAL A 222 -3.01 5.83 7.70
CA VAL A 222 -1.92 4.85 7.62
C VAL A 222 -2.45 3.45 7.92
N ALA A 223 -2.32 2.54 6.96
CA ALA A 223 -2.58 1.13 7.18
C ALA A 223 -1.43 0.52 8.00
N ASP A 224 -1.63 0.40 9.29
CA ASP A 224 -0.73 -0.30 10.22
C ASP A 224 -1.02 -1.81 10.16
N ARG A 225 -0.52 -2.42 9.07
CA ARG A 225 -0.97 -3.71 8.55
C ARG A 225 -0.92 -4.83 9.56
N GLU A 226 0.22 -5.05 10.20
CA GLU A 226 0.39 -6.17 11.13
C GLU A 226 -0.29 -5.92 12.48
N ASN A 227 -0.62 -4.68 12.82
CA ASN A 227 -1.49 -4.35 13.95
C ASN A 227 -2.99 -4.47 13.59
N GLY A 228 -3.34 -4.63 12.31
CA GLY A 228 -4.72 -4.78 11.83
C GLY A 228 -5.57 -3.55 12.07
N ARG A 229 -5.01 -2.35 11.84
CA ARG A 229 -5.70 -1.08 12.06
C ARG A 229 -5.33 -0.03 11.03
N ILE A 230 -6.18 0.99 10.90
CA ILE A 230 -5.89 2.25 10.21
C ILE A 230 -5.71 3.32 11.27
N GLN A 231 -4.53 3.92 11.37
CA GLN A 231 -4.30 5.08 12.23
C GLN A 231 -4.51 6.36 11.44
N ARG A 232 -5.04 7.40 12.08
CA ARG A 232 -5.29 8.72 11.51
C ARG A 232 -4.44 9.76 12.21
N PHE A 233 -3.85 10.67 11.43
CA PHE A 233 -3.02 11.76 11.91
C PHE A 233 -3.41 13.05 11.18
N ASP A 234 -3.07 14.21 11.75
CA ASP A 234 -2.96 15.43 10.97
C ASP A 234 -1.65 15.45 10.16
N MET A 235 -1.47 16.47 9.33
CA MET A 235 -0.25 16.60 8.52
C MET A 235 1.02 16.85 9.36
N GLU A 236 0.88 17.28 10.60
CA GLU A 236 1.98 17.47 11.54
C GLU A 236 2.38 16.17 12.26
N GLY A 237 1.65 15.06 12.02
CA GLY A 237 1.89 13.76 12.62
C GLY A 237 1.25 13.58 14.01
N LYS A 238 0.34 14.46 14.42
CA LYS A 238 -0.43 14.31 15.64
C LYS A 238 -1.50 13.23 15.47
N TYR A 239 -1.52 12.26 16.37
CA TYR A 239 -2.51 11.18 16.37
C TYR A 239 -3.93 11.72 16.60
N LEU A 240 -4.87 11.32 15.73
CA LEU A 240 -6.28 11.71 15.77
C LEU A 240 -7.21 10.55 16.16
N GLY A 241 -6.73 9.30 16.07
CA GLY A 241 -7.52 8.10 16.37
C GLY A 241 -7.21 6.95 15.42
N GLU A 242 -7.93 5.84 15.61
CA GLU A 242 -7.74 4.64 14.77
C GLU A 242 -9.06 3.88 14.56
N TRP A 243 -9.04 3.02 13.53
CA TRP A 243 -10.04 1.99 13.28
C TRP A 243 -9.37 0.63 13.24
N SER A 244 -9.79 -0.29 14.08
CA SER A 244 -9.18 -1.62 14.27
C SER A 244 -10.07 -2.77 13.82
N GLN A 245 -11.12 -2.49 13.06
CA GLN A 245 -12.14 -3.47 12.61
C GLN A 245 -11.96 -3.94 11.17
N PHE A 246 -10.95 -3.47 10.41
CA PHE A 246 -10.83 -3.75 8.99
C PHE A 246 -9.82 -4.85 8.64
N GLY A 247 -9.23 -5.51 9.64
CA GLY A 247 -8.24 -6.56 9.42
C GLY A 247 -6.89 -6.04 8.93
N LYS A 248 -6.14 -6.88 8.22
CA LYS A 248 -4.85 -6.52 7.60
C LYS A 248 -5.10 -5.78 6.30
N THR A 249 -4.90 -4.47 6.31
CA THR A 249 -5.05 -3.62 5.12
C THR A 249 -3.73 -3.48 4.39
N PHE A 250 -3.71 -3.84 3.11
CA PHE A 250 -2.55 -3.76 2.21
C PHE A 250 -2.54 -2.48 1.39
N GLY A 251 -3.69 -2.01 0.95
CA GLY A 251 -3.82 -0.81 0.14
C GLY A 251 -4.97 0.08 0.59
N ILE A 252 -4.73 1.38 0.59
CA ILE A 252 -5.73 2.43 0.79
C ILE A 252 -5.78 3.26 -0.48
N THR A 253 -6.99 3.61 -0.94
CA THR A 253 -7.21 4.59 -2.01
C THR A 253 -8.42 5.45 -1.70
N LEU A 254 -8.26 6.76 -1.81
CA LEU A 254 -9.35 7.73 -1.68
C LEU A 254 -9.91 8.08 -3.06
N SER A 255 -11.20 7.86 -3.27
CA SER A 255 -11.87 8.18 -4.53
C SER A 255 -13.37 8.38 -4.35
N GLY A 256 -13.93 9.40 -5.02
CA GLY A 256 -15.36 9.66 -5.01
C GLY A 256 -15.96 9.91 -3.62
N GLY A 257 -15.21 10.53 -2.71
CA GLY A 257 -15.62 10.79 -1.33
C GLY A 257 -15.60 9.55 -0.43
N ALA A 258 -15.14 8.40 -0.91
CA ALA A 258 -14.98 7.17 -0.13
C ALA A 258 -13.52 6.76 -0.02
N MET A 259 -13.22 5.99 1.01
CA MET A 259 -11.96 5.26 1.16
C MET A 259 -12.18 3.80 0.76
N TRP A 260 -11.32 3.29 -0.11
CA TRP A 260 -11.29 1.89 -0.48
C TRP A 260 -10.09 1.21 0.16
N LEU A 261 -10.31 0.03 0.72
CA LEU A 261 -9.30 -0.79 1.38
C LEU A 261 -9.21 -2.14 0.70
N SER A 262 -7.99 -2.59 0.38
CA SER A 262 -7.75 -4.01 0.09
C SER A 262 -7.31 -4.69 1.38
N THR A 263 -8.10 -5.67 1.87
CA THR A 263 -7.90 -6.22 3.21
C THR A 263 -8.19 -7.71 3.28
N ILE A 264 -7.60 -8.35 4.28
CA ILE A 264 -7.86 -9.74 4.67
C ILE A 264 -8.03 -9.83 6.20
N PRO A 265 -8.55 -10.96 6.73
CA PRO A 265 -8.45 -11.25 8.16
C PRO A 265 -6.99 -11.20 8.62
N ARG A 266 -6.75 -10.92 9.89
CA ARG A 266 -5.41 -11.06 10.48
C ARG A 266 -5.04 -12.55 10.55
N GLY A 267 -3.78 -12.85 10.23
CA GLY A 267 -3.27 -14.20 10.15
C GLY A 267 -2.43 -14.39 8.87
N PRO A 268 -2.43 -15.59 8.27
CA PRO A 268 -1.71 -15.86 7.02
C PRO A 268 -2.14 -14.95 5.88
N ASN A 269 -1.20 -14.57 5.00
CA ASN A 269 -1.47 -13.67 3.86
C ASN A 269 -2.12 -14.35 2.65
N SER A 270 -2.34 -15.66 2.70
CA SER A 270 -2.81 -16.49 1.59
C SER A 270 -4.33 -16.72 1.57
N VAL A 271 -5.08 -16.01 2.37
CA VAL A 271 -6.55 -16.15 2.42
C VAL A 271 -7.23 -15.13 1.52
N PRO A 272 -8.42 -15.47 0.97
CA PRO A 272 -9.29 -14.51 0.31
C PRO A 272 -9.64 -13.35 1.23
N GLY A 273 -9.90 -12.19 0.63
CA GLY A 273 -10.19 -10.98 1.37
C GLY A 273 -11.32 -10.17 0.73
N TRP A 274 -11.27 -8.89 0.96
CA TRP A 274 -12.29 -7.95 0.51
C TRP A 274 -11.68 -6.64 0.01
N LEU A 275 -12.39 -6.02 -0.90
CA LEU A 275 -12.27 -4.59 -1.18
C LEU A 275 -13.41 -3.90 -0.43
N LEU A 276 -13.06 -3.15 0.61
CA LEU A 276 -14.02 -2.47 1.46
C LEU A 276 -14.21 -1.03 1.02
N LYS A 277 -15.45 -0.58 0.91
CA LYS A 277 -15.80 0.83 0.73
C LYS A 277 -16.17 1.42 2.07
N VAL A 278 -15.43 2.41 2.53
CA VAL A 278 -15.52 3.00 3.88
C VAL A 278 -15.76 4.50 3.77
N ASP A 279 -16.59 5.03 4.66
CA ASP A 279 -16.69 6.49 4.86
C ASP A 279 -15.45 7.00 5.62
N PRO A 280 -14.61 7.84 5.00
CA PRO A 280 -13.37 8.30 5.64
C PRO A 280 -13.58 9.21 6.85
N ALA A 281 -14.76 9.80 7.03
CA ALA A 281 -15.05 10.64 8.18
C ALA A 281 -15.39 9.82 9.43
N SER A 282 -16.26 8.82 9.28
CA SER A 282 -16.79 8.04 10.40
C SER A 282 -16.12 6.66 10.57
N GLY A 283 -15.50 6.10 9.53
CA GLY A 283 -15.05 4.73 9.48
C GLY A 283 -16.19 3.72 9.28
N ALA A 284 -17.38 4.16 8.88
CA ALA A 284 -18.49 3.26 8.59
C ALA A 284 -18.23 2.45 7.30
N LEU A 285 -18.50 1.14 7.34
CA LEU A 285 -18.44 0.29 6.17
C LEU A 285 -19.68 0.53 5.30
N LEU A 286 -19.48 1.06 4.11
CA LEU A 286 -20.54 1.37 3.13
C LEU A 286 -20.88 0.20 2.21
N GLY A 287 -20.00 -0.80 2.14
CA GLY A 287 -20.18 -2.00 1.35
C GLY A 287 -18.85 -2.70 1.05
N TYR A 288 -18.93 -3.88 0.46
CA TYR A 288 -17.76 -4.69 0.16
C TYR A 288 -17.87 -5.46 -1.15
N VAL A 289 -16.71 -5.85 -1.67
CA VAL A 289 -16.56 -6.79 -2.80
C VAL A 289 -15.62 -7.91 -2.35
N ASN A 290 -15.96 -9.17 -2.64
CA ASN A 290 -15.01 -10.27 -2.40
C ASN A 290 -13.79 -10.13 -3.31
N SER A 291 -12.62 -10.42 -2.79
CA SER A 291 -11.35 -10.35 -3.51
C SER A 291 -10.54 -11.63 -3.33
N GLU A 292 -9.95 -12.10 -4.42
CA GLU A 292 -8.98 -13.21 -4.39
C GLU A 292 -7.54 -12.74 -4.15
N GLY A 293 -7.32 -11.42 -4.19
CA GLY A 293 -6.03 -10.79 -3.98
C GLY A 293 -6.11 -9.63 -2.99
N ASN A 294 -4.95 -9.13 -2.55
CA ASN A 294 -4.88 -8.13 -1.50
C ASN A 294 -3.56 -7.36 -1.52
N HIS A 295 -3.30 -6.55 -2.55
CA HIS A 295 -2.12 -5.70 -2.53
C HIS A 295 -2.48 -4.27 -2.95
N GLY A 296 -1.63 -3.61 -3.73
CA GLY A 296 -1.88 -2.25 -4.15
C GLY A 296 -3.09 -2.11 -5.06
N MET A 297 -3.87 -1.07 -4.85
CA MET A 297 -5.11 -0.82 -5.58
C MET A 297 -5.25 0.64 -5.98
N ASP A 298 -6.11 0.88 -6.98
CA ASP A 298 -6.57 2.21 -7.36
C ASP A 298 -8.00 2.17 -7.92
N VAL A 299 -8.61 3.35 -8.11
CA VAL A 299 -10.01 3.50 -8.55
C VAL A 299 -10.07 4.42 -9.77
N MET A 300 -10.65 3.93 -10.86
CA MET A 300 -10.92 4.71 -12.05
C MET A 300 -12.07 5.71 -11.82
N ARG A 301 -12.14 6.75 -12.65
CA ARG A 301 -13.20 7.79 -12.54
C ARG A 301 -14.62 7.24 -12.69
N ASN A 302 -14.81 6.17 -13.46
CA ASN A 302 -16.10 5.49 -13.61
C ASN A 302 -16.46 4.55 -12.43
N GLY A 303 -15.61 4.49 -11.38
CA GLY A 303 -15.82 3.66 -10.21
C GLY A 303 -15.28 2.24 -10.31
N ASP A 304 -14.67 1.85 -11.42
CA ASP A 304 -14.01 0.54 -11.52
C ASP A 304 -12.82 0.48 -10.55
N LEU A 305 -12.70 -0.64 -9.84
CA LEU A 305 -11.56 -0.88 -8.96
C LEU A 305 -10.50 -1.66 -9.71
N LEU A 306 -9.25 -1.26 -9.53
CA LEU A 306 -8.07 -1.98 -10.04
C LEU A 306 -7.32 -2.56 -8.85
N LEU A 307 -6.89 -3.81 -8.95
CA LEU A 307 -6.17 -4.52 -7.90
C LEU A 307 -4.92 -5.21 -8.44
N GLY A 308 -3.78 -4.92 -7.83
CA GLY A 308 -2.56 -5.71 -7.96
C GLY A 308 -2.57 -6.80 -6.90
N PRO A 309 -2.86 -8.05 -7.24
CA PRO A 309 -3.24 -9.05 -6.25
C PRO A 309 -2.07 -9.69 -5.51
N GLY A 310 -0.84 -9.46 -5.93
CA GLY A 310 0.32 -10.08 -5.31
C GLY A 310 0.80 -11.38 -5.98
N PRO A 311 1.59 -12.22 -5.29
CA PRO A 311 2.24 -13.37 -5.87
C PRO A 311 1.29 -14.40 -6.45
N GLY A 312 1.60 -14.90 -7.65
CA GLY A 312 0.90 -16.01 -8.29
C GLY A 312 -0.47 -15.67 -8.89
N GLN A 313 -0.89 -14.42 -8.84
CA GLN A 313 -2.19 -13.96 -9.32
C GLN A 313 -2.02 -12.89 -10.41
N VAL A 314 -3.04 -12.73 -11.25
CA VAL A 314 -3.08 -11.69 -12.29
C VAL A 314 -3.81 -10.46 -11.77
N PRO A 315 -3.43 -9.24 -12.21
CA PRO A 315 -4.14 -8.04 -11.81
C PRO A 315 -5.60 -8.08 -12.25
N GLN A 316 -6.49 -7.53 -11.43
CA GLN A 316 -7.93 -7.61 -11.59
C GLN A 316 -8.55 -6.22 -11.78
N ARG A 317 -9.60 -6.16 -12.58
CA ARG A 317 -10.50 -5.01 -12.68
C ARG A 317 -11.91 -5.43 -12.24
N TYR A 318 -12.46 -4.71 -11.29
CA TYR A 318 -13.82 -4.91 -10.79
C TYR A 318 -14.72 -3.85 -11.42
N ARG A 319 -15.76 -4.27 -12.09
CA ARG A 319 -16.75 -3.40 -12.74
C ARG A 319 -18.12 -3.61 -12.13
N ALA A 320 -18.88 -2.53 -11.99
CA ALA A 320 -20.28 -2.63 -11.58
C ALA A 320 -21.05 -3.53 -12.57
N THR A 321 -21.82 -4.48 -12.04
CA THR A 321 -22.80 -5.24 -12.83
C THR A 321 -24.07 -4.40 -12.92
N ARG A 322 -24.64 -4.32 -14.12
CA ARG A 322 -25.91 -3.62 -14.38
C ARG A 322 -27.08 -4.37 -13.75
#